data_bb7b17a08db2bf9f89318dd37e5f971c
#
_entry.id   bb7b17a08db2bf9f89318dd37e5f971c
#
_cell.length_a   1.000
_cell.length_b   1.000
_cell.length_c   1.000
_cell.angle_alpha   90.00
_cell.angle_beta   90.00
_cell.angle_gamma   90.00
#
_symmetry.space_group_name_H-M   'P 1'
#
loop_
_entity.id
_entity.type
_entity.pdbx_description
1 polymer ?
#
loop_
_entity_poly.entity_id
_entity_poly.type
_entity_poly.pdbx_seq_one_letter_code
_entity_poly.pdbx_strand_id
1 'polypeptide(L)'
;MAANMKAVKLRIKSVESTMQITKAMELVASSKLRKAKERADTCRPYFQELYRTLQDIAKGNTEFYSIYAKEAKNEKCCYVLVAGDRGLAGGYNANLFRCFEADAKGKEICVVPVGKKAVEYAKSRKLEILTDSFAEIANLSVADSFEIACALCREFRKGTFGHVELCYTKFVSMLSQMPVSVPILPLIDIAKEDGEDPEAKKIRNLILYEPNGVEVFEAIVPEYLGGLIYGGICESVASELAARRTAMEAATGNAEEMIEQLNLYYNRARQASITQEITEIVGGAEGV
;
A
#
# COMPACT_ATOMS: atom_id res chain seq x y z
N MET A 1 31.37 -3.19 39.67
CA MET A 1 29.97 -3.74 39.60
C MET A 1 28.90 -2.65 39.61
N ALA A 2 28.99 -1.60 40.41
CA ALA A 2 27.98 -0.50 40.43
C ALA A 2 27.78 0.22 39.07
N ALA A 3 28.81 0.38 38.27
CA ALA A 3 28.70 0.97 36.93
C ALA A 3 27.81 0.13 35.96
N ASN A 4 27.84 -1.20 36.12
CA ASN A 4 27.05 -2.12 35.31
C ASN A 4 25.55 -2.04 35.67
N MET A 5 25.22 -1.95 36.96
CA MET A 5 23.81 -1.81 37.39
C MET A 5 23.17 -0.50 36.93
N LYS A 6 23.91 0.61 36.95
CA LYS A 6 23.44 1.90 36.42
C LYS A 6 23.15 1.83 34.92
N ALA A 7 24.00 1.15 34.15
CA ALA A 7 23.82 0.93 32.71
C ALA A 7 22.56 0.08 32.43
N VAL A 8 22.36 -1.01 33.18
CA VAL A 8 21.16 -1.85 33.04
C VAL A 8 19.88 -1.07 33.34
N LYS A 9 19.86 -0.27 34.42
CA LYS A 9 18.72 0.57 34.78
C LYS A 9 18.39 1.61 33.69
N LEU A 10 19.42 2.21 33.08
CA LEU A 10 19.21 3.13 31.95
C LEU A 10 18.64 2.39 30.74
N ARG A 11 19.10 1.16 30.47
CA ARG A 11 18.56 0.33 29.39
C ARG A 11 17.11 -0.05 29.60
N ILE A 12 16.72 -0.44 30.83
CA ILE A 12 15.31 -0.70 31.16
C ILE A 12 14.46 0.53 30.83
N LYS A 13 14.86 1.71 31.30
CA LYS A 13 14.12 2.95 31.05
C LYS A 13 14.03 3.28 29.55
N SER A 14 15.08 3.01 28.77
CA SER A 14 15.07 3.21 27.32
C SER A 14 14.09 2.26 26.62
N VAL A 15 14.07 0.98 27.01
CA VAL A 15 13.15 -0.03 26.45
C VAL A 15 11.71 0.28 26.84
N GLU A 16 11.44 0.69 28.10
CA GLU A 16 10.12 1.15 28.55
C GLU A 16 9.60 2.33 27.70
N SER A 17 10.46 3.32 27.42
CA SER A 17 10.09 4.44 26.56
C SER A 17 9.78 3.97 25.13
N THR A 18 10.57 3.04 24.58
CA THR A 18 10.32 2.46 23.25
C THR A 18 8.99 1.71 23.22
N MET A 19 8.70 0.90 24.24
CA MET A 19 7.43 0.17 24.39
C MET A 19 6.22 1.12 24.40
N GLN A 20 6.30 2.24 25.11
CA GLN A 20 5.23 3.24 25.14
C GLN A 20 5.00 3.86 23.75
N ILE A 21 6.08 4.13 23.01
CA ILE A 21 6.00 4.67 21.63
C ILE A 21 5.37 3.65 20.68
N THR A 22 5.80 2.38 20.71
CA THR A 22 5.24 1.33 19.84
C THR A 22 3.78 1.09 20.14
N LYS A 23 3.37 1.10 21.43
CA LYS A 23 1.98 0.97 21.83
C LYS A 23 1.11 2.14 21.34
N ALA A 24 1.61 3.36 21.44
CA ALA A 24 0.92 4.53 20.91
C ALA A 24 0.77 4.45 19.37
N MET A 25 1.82 4.01 18.65
CA MET A 25 1.78 3.83 17.20
C MET A 25 0.80 2.74 16.78
N GLU A 26 0.68 1.65 17.51
CA GLU A 26 -0.31 0.59 17.30
C GLU A 26 -1.74 1.15 17.37
N LEU A 27 -2.05 1.91 18.44
CA LEU A 27 -3.37 2.52 18.63
C LEU A 27 -3.73 3.52 17.52
N VAL A 28 -2.77 4.37 17.14
CA VAL A 28 -2.95 5.33 16.03
C VAL A 28 -3.18 4.59 14.71
N ALA A 29 -2.40 3.55 14.41
CA ALA A 29 -2.56 2.75 13.21
C ALA A 29 -3.95 2.08 13.16
N SER A 30 -4.41 1.52 14.28
CA SER A 30 -5.74 0.91 14.43
C SER A 30 -6.89 1.90 14.14
N SER A 31 -6.81 3.11 14.70
CA SER A 31 -7.81 4.16 14.48
C SER A 31 -7.85 4.62 13.01
N LYS A 32 -6.68 4.83 12.39
CA LYS A 32 -6.58 5.25 10.99
C LYS A 32 -7.05 4.15 10.02
N LEU A 33 -6.77 2.88 10.33
CA LEU A 33 -7.20 1.75 9.53
C LEU A 33 -8.72 1.71 9.36
N ARG A 34 -9.49 1.94 10.45
CA ARG A 34 -10.94 1.98 10.36
C ARG A 34 -11.43 3.03 9.35
N LYS A 35 -10.88 4.24 9.42
CA LYS A 35 -11.22 5.33 8.48
C LYS A 35 -10.83 5.01 7.03
N ALA A 36 -9.69 4.35 6.82
CA ALA A 36 -9.25 3.96 5.48
C ALA A 36 -10.19 2.92 4.86
N LYS A 37 -10.64 1.93 5.65
CA LYS A 37 -11.63 0.95 5.20
C LYS A 37 -12.97 1.59 4.86
N GLU A 38 -13.49 2.45 5.72
CA GLU A 38 -14.74 3.17 5.49
C GLU A 38 -14.69 3.95 4.14
N ARG A 39 -13.56 4.61 3.84
CA ARG A 39 -13.38 5.31 2.56
C ARG A 39 -13.41 4.36 1.36
N ALA A 40 -12.67 3.25 1.43
CA ALA A 40 -12.64 2.24 0.36
C ALA A 40 -14.04 1.66 0.08
N ASP A 41 -14.77 1.33 1.13
CA ASP A 41 -16.11 0.74 1.02
C ASP A 41 -17.14 1.75 0.46
N THR A 42 -17.00 3.03 0.79
CA THR A 42 -17.90 4.10 0.29
C THR A 42 -17.72 4.35 -1.21
N CYS A 43 -16.50 4.26 -1.72
CA CYS A 43 -16.22 4.56 -3.14
C CYS A 43 -16.46 3.37 -4.07
N ARG A 44 -16.37 2.14 -3.58
CA ARG A 44 -16.48 0.91 -4.38
C ARG A 44 -17.73 0.82 -5.25
N PRO A 45 -18.96 1.11 -4.77
CA PRO A 45 -20.18 1.03 -5.58
C PRO A 45 -20.14 1.93 -6.81
N TYR A 46 -19.61 3.15 -6.68
CA TYR A 46 -19.51 4.10 -7.79
C TYR A 46 -18.62 3.56 -8.93
N PHE A 47 -17.47 3.01 -8.59
CA PHE A 47 -16.55 2.47 -9.61
C PHE A 47 -17.05 1.17 -10.24
N GLN A 48 -17.79 0.37 -9.48
CA GLN A 48 -18.45 -0.80 -10.04
C GLN A 48 -19.51 -0.40 -11.07
N GLU A 49 -20.25 0.67 -10.83
CA GLU A 49 -21.25 1.16 -11.76
C GLU A 49 -20.63 1.77 -13.02
N LEU A 50 -19.52 2.51 -12.90
CA LEU A 50 -18.75 2.97 -14.06
C LEU A 50 -18.25 1.79 -14.92
N TYR A 51 -17.76 0.73 -14.29
CA TYR A 51 -17.33 -0.46 -15.02
C TYR A 51 -18.47 -1.12 -15.78
N ARG A 52 -19.63 -1.28 -15.14
CA ARG A 52 -20.83 -1.82 -15.79
C ARG A 52 -21.26 -0.95 -16.99
N THR A 53 -21.27 0.36 -16.81
CA THR A 53 -21.58 1.30 -17.90
C THR A 53 -20.63 1.14 -19.08
N LEU A 54 -19.33 1.04 -18.83
CA LEU A 54 -18.33 0.78 -19.88
C LEU A 54 -18.58 -0.56 -20.59
N GLN A 55 -18.91 -1.62 -19.84
CA GLN A 55 -19.27 -2.92 -20.41
C GLN A 55 -20.53 -2.82 -21.26
N ASP A 56 -21.55 -2.13 -20.81
CA ASP A 56 -22.81 -1.97 -21.53
C ASP A 56 -22.64 -1.22 -22.85
N ILE A 57 -21.80 -0.18 -22.86
CA ILE A 57 -21.46 0.54 -24.10
C ILE A 57 -20.69 -0.36 -25.05
N ALA A 58 -19.69 -1.08 -24.57
CA ALA A 58 -18.85 -1.95 -25.41
C ALA A 58 -19.64 -3.12 -25.99
N LYS A 59 -20.53 -3.74 -25.22
CA LYS A 59 -21.36 -4.87 -25.66
C LYS A 59 -22.57 -4.45 -26.52
N GLY A 60 -23.08 -3.24 -26.33
CA GLY A 60 -24.21 -2.70 -27.07
C GLY A 60 -23.89 -2.25 -28.50
N ASN A 61 -22.63 -2.11 -28.85
CA ASN A 61 -22.20 -1.62 -30.15
C ASN A 61 -21.48 -2.72 -30.94
N THR A 62 -22.07 -3.17 -32.05
CA THR A 62 -21.54 -4.26 -32.89
C THR A 62 -20.25 -3.88 -33.62
N GLU A 63 -19.99 -2.60 -33.83
CA GLU A 63 -18.78 -2.06 -34.46
C GLU A 63 -17.93 -1.27 -33.43
N PHE A 64 -17.94 -1.73 -32.16
CA PHE A 64 -17.24 -1.04 -31.10
C PHE A 64 -15.72 -1.00 -31.36
N TYR A 65 -15.19 0.19 -31.49
CA TYR A 65 -13.77 0.45 -31.65
C TYR A 65 -13.32 1.61 -30.77
N SER A 66 -12.48 1.32 -29.79
CA SER A 66 -11.80 2.34 -28.99
C SER A 66 -10.33 2.01 -28.84
N ILE A 67 -9.49 3.04 -28.79
CA ILE A 67 -8.04 2.89 -28.56
C ILE A 67 -7.74 2.25 -27.20
N TYR A 68 -8.64 2.41 -26.21
CA TYR A 68 -8.50 1.87 -24.87
C TYR A 68 -8.92 0.39 -24.75
N ALA A 69 -9.63 -0.15 -25.75
CA ALA A 69 -10.14 -1.52 -25.74
C ALA A 69 -9.40 -2.43 -26.75
N LYS A 70 -8.35 -1.92 -27.38
CA LYS A 70 -7.55 -2.66 -28.39
C LYS A 70 -6.13 -2.91 -27.88
N GLU A 71 -5.57 -4.05 -28.25
CA GLU A 71 -4.14 -4.33 -28.05
C GLU A 71 -3.29 -3.22 -28.65
N ALA A 72 -2.38 -2.69 -27.86
CA ALA A 72 -1.45 -1.67 -28.30
C ALA A 72 -0.29 -2.31 -29.06
N LYS A 73 0.26 -1.57 -30.02
CA LYS A 73 1.46 -2.01 -30.77
C LYS A 73 2.75 -1.85 -29.96
N ASN A 74 2.74 -0.96 -28.95
CA ASN A 74 3.89 -0.69 -28.12
C ASN A 74 3.86 -1.63 -26.90
N GLU A 75 4.93 -2.38 -26.67
CA GLU A 75 5.05 -3.32 -25.54
C GLU A 75 5.52 -2.65 -24.25
N LYS A 76 5.91 -1.35 -24.29
CA LYS A 76 6.31 -0.61 -23.09
C LYS A 76 5.16 -0.52 -22.10
N CYS A 77 5.45 -0.81 -20.83
CA CYS A 77 4.47 -0.83 -19.76
C CYS A 77 4.67 0.32 -18.78
N CYS A 78 3.60 1.04 -18.44
CA CYS A 78 3.61 2.06 -17.40
C CYS A 78 3.02 1.50 -16.12
N TYR A 79 3.79 1.54 -15.01
CA TYR A 79 3.34 1.06 -13.70
C TYR A 79 2.93 2.22 -12.81
N VAL A 80 1.68 2.22 -12.33
CA VAL A 80 1.29 3.02 -11.17
C VAL A 80 1.69 2.26 -9.92
N LEU A 81 2.79 2.66 -9.29
CA LEU A 81 3.38 1.95 -8.15
C LEU A 81 2.98 2.63 -6.83
N VAL A 82 2.06 2.00 -6.09
CA VAL A 82 1.45 2.56 -4.88
C VAL A 82 2.12 2.00 -3.63
N ALA A 83 3.02 2.77 -3.01
CA ALA A 83 3.72 2.39 -1.77
C ALA A 83 3.44 3.38 -0.63
N GLY A 84 3.86 3.05 0.59
CA GLY A 84 3.65 3.89 1.76
C GLY A 84 4.56 5.11 1.81
N ASP A 85 4.20 6.07 2.68
CA ASP A 85 5.03 7.26 2.94
C ASP A 85 6.11 7.01 3.99
N ARG A 86 5.90 6.06 4.90
CA ARG A 86 6.74 5.85 6.09
C ARG A 86 7.18 4.39 6.22
N GLY A 87 8.24 4.16 7.00
CA GLY A 87 8.65 2.84 7.43
C GLY A 87 7.86 2.29 8.61
N LEU A 88 8.41 1.29 9.29
CA LEU A 88 7.84 0.64 10.47
C LEU A 88 6.49 -0.08 10.21
N ALA A 89 6.27 -0.52 8.99
CA ALA A 89 5.12 -1.31 8.56
C ALA A 89 5.52 -2.76 8.19
N GLY A 90 6.47 -3.34 8.93
CA GLY A 90 6.97 -4.68 8.63
C GLY A 90 7.52 -4.80 7.21
N GLY A 91 7.15 -5.86 6.51
CA GLY A 91 7.55 -6.16 5.14
C GLY A 91 6.73 -5.48 4.03
N TYR A 92 5.76 -4.61 4.36
CA TYR A 92 4.79 -4.04 3.42
C TYR A 92 5.43 -3.50 2.13
N ASN A 93 6.30 -2.49 2.23
CA ASN A 93 6.95 -1.90 1.06
C ASN A 93 7.89 -2.88 0.34
N ALA A 94 8.65 -3.70 1.07
CA ALA A 94 9.58 -4.66 0.49
C ALA A 94 8.85 -5.75 -0.32
N ASN A 95 7.69 -6.21 0.15
CA ASN A 95 6.90 -7.20 -0.56
C ASN A 95 6.27 -6.62 -1.84
N LEU A 96 5.80 -5.37 -1.79
CA LEU A 96 5.29 -4.66 -2.95
C LEU A 96 6.38 -4.50 -4.04
N PHE A 97 7.56 -4.03 -3.67
CA PHE A 97 8.66 -3.85 -4.63
C PHE A 97 9.13 -5.18 -5.22
N ARG A 98 9.11 -6.26 -4.44
CA ARG A 98 9.43 -7.60 -4.94
C ARG A 98 8.38 -8.09 -5.95
N CYS A 99 7.09 -7.84 -5.70
CA CYS A 99 6.01 -8.13 -6.64
C CYS A 99 6.18 -7.34 -7.95
N PHE A 100 6.43 -6.04 -7.84
CA PHE A 100 6.72 -5.18 -8.98
C PHE A 100 7.94 -5.65 -9.79
N GLU A 101 9.08 -5.95 -9.14
CA GLU A 101 10.29 -6.44 -9.80
C GLU A 101 10.05 -7.76 -10.54
N ALA A 102 9.24 -8.65 -9.97
CA ALA A 102 8.91 -9.93 -10.59
C ALA A 102 8.08 -9.75 -11.87
N ASP A 103 7.09 -8.84 -11.83
CA ASP A 103 6.21 -8.57 -12.97
C ASP A 103 6.90 -7.72 -14.06
N ALA A 104 7.70 -6.74 -13.66
CA ALA A 104 8.42 -5.85 -14.57
C ALA A 104 9.63 -6.51 -15.28
N LYS A 105 9.98 -7.74 -14.89
CA LYS A 105 11.17 -8.42 -15.39
C LYS A 105 11.12 -8.64 -16.91
N GLY A 106 12.10 -8.06 -17.62
CA GLY A 106 12.23 -8.21 -19.09
C GLY A 106 11.32 -7.29 -19.90
N LYS A 107 10.53 -6.43 -19.24
CA LYS A 107 9.69 -5.43 -19.91
C LYS A 107 10.43 -4.08 -19.98
N GLU A 108 10.19 -3.32 -21.03
CA GLU A 108 10.51 -1.89 -21.05
C GLU A 108 9.46 -1.15 -20.22
N ILE A 109 9.89 -0.38 -19.24
CA ILE A 109 8.96 0.19 -18.25
C ILE A 109 9.16 1.68 -18.03
N CYS A 110 8.08 2.37 -17.67
CA CYS A 110 8.09 3.64 -16.97
C CYS A 110 7.18 3.54 -15.74
N VAL A 111 7.33 4.48 -14.79
CA VAL A 111 6.57 4.43 -13.54
C VAL A 111 5.91 5.76 -13.19
N VAL A 112 4.75 5.69 -12.58
CA VAL A 112 4.11 6.77 -11.83
C VAL A 112 4.16 6.35 -10.36
N PRO A 113 5.18 6.80 -9.61
CA PRO A 113 5.30 6.44 -8.20
C PRO A 113 4.31 7.25 -7.35
N VAL A 114 3.53 6.55 -6.54
CA VAL A 114 2.57 7.10 -5.59
C VAL A 114 3.04 6.77 -4.17
N GLY A 115 3.28 7.79 -3.35
CA GLY A 115 3.86 7.66 -2.01
C GLY A 115 5.38 7.82 -1.96
N LYS A 116 5.89 8.34 -0.83
CA LYS A 116 7.33 8.68 -0.66
C LYS A 116 8.26 7.50 -0.92
N LYS A 117 7.88 6.31 -0.44
CA LYS A 117 8.72 5.11 -0.62
C LYS A 117 8.76 4.62 -2.07
N ALA A 118 7.69 4.83 -2.84
CA ALA A 118 7.68 4.54 -4.28
C ALA A 118 8.62 5.50 -5.03
N VAL A 119 8.58 6.81 -4.71
CA VAL A 119 9.47 7.82 -5.32
C VAL A 119 10.94 7.53 -4.98
N GLU A 120 11.25 7.28 -3.70
CA GLU A 120 12.61 6.90 -3.27
C GLU A 120 13.11 5.66 -4.01
N TYR A 121 12.26 4.63 -4.13
CA TYR A 121 12.58 3.39 -4.83
C TYR A 121 12.83 3.64 -6.33
N ALA A 122 11.93 4.33 -7.02
CA ALA A 122 12.07 4.63 -8.44
C ALA A 122 13.37 5.41 -8.74
N LYS A 123 13.68 6.42 -7.94
CA LYS A 123 14.92 7.21 -8.05
C LYS A 123 16.17 6.37 -7.78
N SER A 124 16.13 5.50 -6.76
CA SER A 124 17.26 4.62 -6.42
C SER A 124 17.59 3.59 -7.51
N ARG A 125 16.54 3.08 -8.19
CA ARG A 125 16.66 2.12 -9.30
C ARG A 125 16.84 2.80 -10.66
N LYS A 126 16.84 4.15 -10.71
CA LYS A 126 16.94 4.95 -11.94
C LYS A 126 15.87 4.57 -12.98
N LEU A 127 14.66 4.30 -12.51
CA LEU A 127 13.53 4.03 -13.38
C LEU A 127 13.09 5.30 -14.10
N GLU A 128 12.57 5.16 -15.31
CA GLU A 128 11.94 6.27 -16.02
C GLU A 128 10.65 6.68 -15.31
N ILE A 129 10.60 7.91 -14.81
CA ILE A 129 9.46 8.44 -14.06
C ILE A 129 8.65 9.35 -14.97
N LEU A 130 7.36 9.04 -15.15
CA LEU A 130 6.45 9.86 -15.95
C LEU A 130 6.08 11.15 -15.21
N THR A 131 5.78 11.05 -13.92
CA THR A 131 5.53 12.17 -12.99
C THR A 131 5.79 11.72 -11.57
N ASP A 132 6.33 12.60 -10.71
CA ASP A 132 6.54 12.37 -9.27
C ASP A 132 5.73 13.34 -8.39
N SER A 133 4.69 13.95 -8.94
CA SER A 133 3.84 14.92 -8.25
C SER A 133 3.02 14.32 -7.10
N PHE A 134 2.84 12.99 -7.07
CA PHE A 134 1.96 12.29 -6.14
C PHE A 134 2.74 11.58 -5.02
N ALA A 135 3.76 12.26 -4.48
CA ALA A 135 4.70 11.68 -3.51
C ALA A 135 4.10 11.42 -2.11
N GLU A 136 2.94 11.97 -1.75
CA GLU A 136 2.33 11.80 -0.41
C GLU A 136 0.98 11.08 -0.49
N ILE A 137 0.98 9.76 -0.25
CA ILE A 137 -0.23 8.94 -0.34
C ILE A 137 -1.30 9.33 0.70
N ALA A 138 -0.90 9.83 1.86
CA ALA A 138 -1.82 10.15 2.96
C ALA A 138 -2.79 11.29 2.62
N ASN A 139 -2.43 12.18 1.71
CA ASN A 139 -3.18 13.37 1.32
C ASN A 139 -3.89 13.22 -0.02
N LEU A 140 -3.71 12.11 -0.73
CA LEU A 140 -4.30 11.91 -2.05
C LEU A 140 -5.82 11.83 -1.99
N SER A 141 -6.44 12.62 -2.84
CA SER A 141 -7.89 12.69 -3.05
C SER A 141 -8.33 11.92 -4.30
N VAL A 142 -9.63 11.81 -4.51
CA VAL A 142 -10.20 11.30 -5.77
C VAL A 142 -9.75 12.15 -6.95
N ALA A 143 -9.68 13.49 -6.78
CA ALA A 143 -9.25 14.39 -7.83
C ALA A 143 -7.80 14.14 -8.28
N ASP A 144 -6.89 13.90 -7.34
CA ASP A 144 -5.49 13.57 -7.66
C ASP A 144 -5.39 12.25 -8.44
N SER A 145 -6.21 11.25 -8.06
CA SER A 145 -6.26 9.97 -8.78
C SER A 145 -6.81 10.12 -10.19
N PHE A 146 -7.75 11.04 -10.38
CA PHE A 146 -8.27 11.41 -11.69
C PHE A 146 -7.21 12.14 -12.53
N GLU A 147 -6.41 13.03 -11.94
CA GLU A 147 -5.27 13.65 -12.63
C GLU A 147 -4.25 12.63 -13.10
N ILE A 148 -3.93 11.62 -12.26
CA ILE A 148 -3.07 10.49 -12.67
C ILE A 148 -3.69 9.77 -13.87
N ALA A 149 -4.98 9.44 -13.82
CA ALA A 149 -5.68 8.75 -14.89
C ALA A 149 -5.68 9.56 -16.19
N CYS A 150 -5.95 10.86 -16.13
CA CYS A 150 -5.88 11.76 -17.28
C CYS A 150 -4.48 11.83 -17.90
N ALA A 151 -3.44 11.87 -17.07
CA ALA A 151 -2.05 11.86 -17.54
C ALA A 151 -1.73 10.53 -18.25
N LEU A 152 -2.13 9.38 -17.67
CA LEU A 152 -1.97 8.07 -18.27
C LEU A 152 -2.72 7.95 -19.59
N CYS A 153 -3.98 8.35 -19.66
CA CYS A 153 -4.78 8.33 -20.88
C CYS A 153 -4.17 9.19 -21.99
N ARG A 154 -3.63 10.35 -21.65
CA ARG A 154 -2.96 11.26 -22.61
C ARG A 154 -1.73 10.60 -23.22
N GLU A 155 -0.87 10.01 -22.42
CA GLU A 155 0.35 9.37 -22.90
C GLU A 155 0.06 8.03 -23.61
N PHE A 156 -0.96 7.29 -23.19
CA PHE A 156 -1.45 6.11 -23.87
C PHE A 156 -1.96 6.43 -25.28
N ARG A 157 -2.74 7.52 -25.44
CA ARG A 157 -3.20 8.01 -26.75
C ARG A 157 -2.05 8.41 -27.69
N LYS A 158 -0.96 8.95 -27.14
CA LYS A 158 0.26 9.27 -27.89
C LYS A 158 1.06 8.03 -28.30
N GLY A 159 0.77 6.87 -27.70
CA GLY A 159 1.53 5.64 -27.91
C GLY A 159 2.88 5.62 -27.19
N THR A 160 3.08 6.44 -26.15
CA THR A 160 4.30 6.46 -25.32
C THR A 160 4.52 5.10 -24.65
N PHE A 161 3.44 4.43 -24.27
CA PHE A 161 3.40 3.05 -23.77
C PHE A 161 2.09 2.38 -24.25
N GLY A 162 2.07 1.05 -24.24
CA GLY A 162 0.89 0.30 -24.69
C GLY A 162 0.16 -0.44 -23.59
N HIS A 163 0.77 -0.53 -22.39
CA HIS A 163 0.18 -1.20 -21.24
C HIS A 163 0.28 -0.32 -20.01
N VAL A 164 -0.74 -0.40 -19.14
CA VAL A 164 -0.72 0.26 -17.83
C VAL A 164 -1.10 -0.76 -16.78
N GLU A 165 -0.23 -0.92 -15.78
CA GLU A 165 -0.41 -1.81 -14.64
C GLU A 165 -0.54 -0.99 -13.36
N LEU A 166 -1.49 -1.35 -12.50
CA LEU A 166 -1.62 -0.83 -11.15
C LEU A 166 -1.01 -1.82 -10.16
N CYS A 167 0.16 -1.46 -9.62
CA CYS A 167 0.86 -2.26 -8.62
C CYS A 167 0.59 -1.70 -7.22
N TYR A 168 -0.16 -2.46 -6.41
CA TYR A 168 -0.60 -2.03 -5.09
C TYR A 168 -0.73 -3.21 -4.13
N THR A 169 -1.02 -2.95 -2.85
CA THR A 169 -1.24 -4.01 -1.87
C THR A 169 -2.71 -4.12 -1.51
N LYS A 170 -3.32 -5.23 -1.94
CA LYS A 170 -4.71 -5.57 -1.63
C LYS A 170 -4.87 -5.90 -0.15
N PHE A 171 -5.89 -5.32 0.47
CA PHE A 171 -6.27 -5.62 1.84
C PHE A 171 -7.15 -6.88 1.89
N VAL A 172 -6.61 -8.00 2.34
CA VAL A 172 -7.36 -9.26 2.52
C VAL A 172 -7.89 -9.35 3.95
N SER A 173 -7.02 -9.16 4.93
CA SER A 173 -7.36 -9.17 6.36
C SER A 173 -6.33 -8.40 7.18
N MET A 174 -6.57 -8.29 8.49
CA MET A 174 -5.61 -7.67 9.43
C MET A 174 -4.25 -8.37 9.41
N LEU A 175 -4.23 -9.68 9.19
CA LEU A 175 -3.01 -10.51 9.19
C LEU A 175 -2.44 -10.74 7.79
N SER A 176 -3.25 -10.55 6.74
CA SER A 176 -2.86 -10.86 5.37
C SER A 176 -3.06 -9.65 4.46
N GLN A 177 -1.96 -9.16 3.91
CA GLN A 177 -1.92 -8.13 2.89
C GLN A 177 -1.17 -8.69 1.68
N MET A 178 -1.77 -8.60 0.50
CA MET A 178 -1.27 -9.25 -0.70
C MET A 178 -0.88 -8.20 -1.75
N PRO A 179 0.40 -8.04 -2.08
CA PRO A 179 0.81 -7.19 -3.19
C PRO A 179 0.38 -7.84 -4.50
N VAL A 180 -0.18 -7.02 -5.39
CA VAL A 180 -0.70 -7.44 -6.69
C VAL A 180 -0.31 -6.42 -7.77
N SER A 181 -0.15 -6.88 -9.00
CA SER A 181 -0.14 -6.07 -10.20
C SER A 181 -1.40 -6.40 -11.00
N VAL A 182 -2.15 -5.38 -11.38
CA VAL A 182 -3.43 -5.52 -12.08
C VAL A 182 -3.38 -4.70 -13.35
N PRO A 183 -3.57 -5.30 -14.54
CA PRO A 183 -3.67 -4.55 -15.78
C PRO A 183 -4.91 -3.65 -15.76
N ILE A 184 -4.71 -2.37 -16.08
CA ILE A 184 -5.79 -1.39 -16.12
C ILE A 184 -5.98 -0.77 -17.52
N LEU A 185 -4.98 -0.86 -18.39
CA LEU A 185 -5.08 -0.58 -19.82
C LEU A 185 -4.16 -1.53 -20.61
N PRO A 186 -4.58 -1.95 -21.82
CA PRO A 186 -5.88 -1.73 -22.43
C PRO A 186 -7.01 -2.60 -21.83
N LEU A 187 -8.26 -2.18 -22.02
CA LEU A 187 -9.46 -2.87 -21.52
C LEU A 187 -9.95 -3.94 -22.51
N ILE A 188 -9.08 -4.90 -22.86
CA ILE A 188 -9.30 -5.87 -23.95
C ILE A 188 -10.54 -6.74 -23.67
N ASP A 189 -10.78 -7.10 -22.41
CA ASP A 189 -11.81 -8.06 -22.02
C ASP A 189 -13.17 -7.41 -21.71
N ILE A 190 -13.28 -6.08 -21.87
CA ILE A 190 -14.47 -5.34 -21.47
C ILE A 190 -15.74 -5.74 -22.24
N ALA A 191 -15.56 -6.19 -23.48
CA ALA A 191 -16.67 -6.63 -24.34
C ALA A 191 -16.96 -8.14 -24.25
N LYS A 192 -16.19 -8.91 -23.44
CA LYS A 192 -16.44 -10.36 -23.31
C LYS A 192 -17.78 -10.63 -22.63
N GLU A 193 -18.55 -11.55 -23.19
CA GLU A 193 -19.82 -11.99 -22.63
C GLU A 193 -19.57 -12.97 -21.46
N ASP A 194 -19.75 -12.51 -20.24
CA ASP A 194 -19.94 -13.38 -19.08
C ASP A 194 -21.45 -13.57 -18.89
N GLY A 195 -21.96 -14.77 -19.18
CA GLY A 195 -23.30 -15.28 -18.89
C GLY A 195 -24.41 -14.26 -18.52
N GLU A 196 -24.80 -13.41 -19.47
CA GLU A 196 -25.70 -12.28 -19.21
C GLU A 196 -27.16 -12.69 -19.01
N ASP A 197 -27.82 -12.02 -18.06
CA ASP A 197 -29.25 -12.04 -17.89
C ASP A 197 -29.95 -11.47 -19.16
N PRO A 198 -30.88 -12.21 -19.80
CA PRO A 198 -31.62 -11.75 -20.98
C PRO A 198 -32.35 -10.41 -20.79
N GLU A 199 -32.80 -10.10 -19.56
CA GLU A 199 -33.46 -8.84 -19.25
C GLU A 199 -32.49 -7.66 -19.25
N ALA A 200 -31.28 -7.83 -18.71
CA ALA A 200 -30.21 -6.82 -18.74
C ALA A 200 -29.83 -6.47 -20.19
N LYS A 201 -29.78 -7.48 -21.09
CA LYS A 201 -29.53 -7.28 -22.52
C LYS A 201 -30.64 -6.44 -23.21
N LYS A 202 -31.92 -6.63 -22.85
CA LYS A 202 -33.03 -5.83 -23.38
C LYS A 202 -32.92 -4.37 -22.94
N ILE A 203 -32.64 -4.12 -21.68
CA ILE A 203 -32.55 -2.76 -21.13
C ILE A 203 -31.38 -2.00 -21.77
N ARG A 204 -30.24 -2.63 -21.94
CA ARG A 204 -29.04 -2.05 -22.59
C ARG A 204 -29.36 -1.55 -24.01
N ASN A 205 -30.09 -2.34 -24.79
CA ASN A 205 -30.45 -1.97 -26.15
C ASN A 205 -31.43 -0.78 -26.25
N LEU A 206 -32.00 -0.33 -25.14
CA LEU A 206 -32.86 0.86 -25.05
C LEU A 206 -32.12 2.14 -24.71
N ILE A 207 -30.83 2.04 -24.27
CA ILE A 207 -30.03 3.20 -23.89
C ILE A 207 -29.43 3.81 -25.15
N LEU A 208 -29.72 5.08 -25.38
CA LEU A 208 -29.10 5.89 -26.43
C LEU A 208 -28.00 6.74 -25.84
N TYR A 209 -26.83 6.69 -26.46
CA TYR A 209 -25.67 7.49 -26.05
C TYR A 209 -25.47 8.64 -27.05
N GLU A 210 -25.35 9.86 -26.49
CA GLU A 210 -25.11 11.08 -27.28
C GLU A 210 -23.71 11.63 -27.00
N PRO A 211 -22.90 11.98 -28.02
CA PRO A 211 -23.23 11.93 -29.47
C PRO A 211 -23.17 10.51 -30.04
N ASN A 212 -22.39 9.59 -29.46
CA ASN A 212 -22.33 8.16 -29.79
C ASN A 212 -21.65 7.35 -28.66
N GLY A 213 -21.81 6.02 -28.68
CA GLY A 213 -21.29 5.14 -27.63
C GLY A 213 -19.76 5.18 -27.49
N VAL A 214 -19.01 5.35 -28.58
CA VAL A 214 -17.55 5.38 -28.53
C VAL A 214 -17.01 6.64 -27.82
N GLU A 215 -17.58 7.81 -28.17
CA GLU A 215 -17.18 9.07 -27.51
C GLU A 215 -17.52 9.07 -26.04
N VAL A 216 -18.71 8.56 -25.67
CA VAL A 216 -19.12 8.42 -24.27
C VAL A 216 -18.19 7.45 -23.52
N PHE A 217 -17.86 6.30 -24.14
CA PHE A 217 -16.89 5.34 -23.58
C PHE A 217 -15.54 6.01 -23.32
N GLU A 218 -14.99 6.71 -24.30
CA GLU A 218 -13.69 7.39 -24.17
C GLU A 218 -13.68 8.52 -23.15
N ALA A 219 -14.85 9.16 -22.93
CA ALA A 219 -15.02 10.17 -21.88
C ALA A 219 -15.05 9.55 -20.47
N ILE A 220 -15.65 8.35 -20.33
CA ILE A 220 -15.81 7.66 -19.04
C ILE A 220 -14.50 6.94 -18.62
N VAL A 221 -13.67 6.47 -19.57
CA VAL A 221 -12.44 5.71 -19.26
C VAL A 221 -11.53 6.42 -18.23
N PRO A 222 -11.19 7.72 -18.33
CA PRO A 222 -10.38 8.38 -17.32
C PRO A 222 -11.01 8.38 -15.93
N GLU A 223 -12.34 8.54 -15.84
CA GLU A 223 -13.08 8.49 -14.57
C GLU A 223 -12.99 7.09 -13.93
N TYR A 224 -13.20 6.06 -14.74
CA TYR A 224 -13.07 4.68 -14.30
C TYR A 224 -11.64 4.34 -13.83
N LEU A 225 -10.62 4.73 -14.60
CA LEU A 225 -9.23 4.52 -14.22
C LEU A 225 -8.86 5.29 -12.95
N GLY A 226 -9.31 6.54 -12.81
CA GLY A 226 -9.15 7.32 -11.60
C GLY A 226 -9.75 6.61 -10.38
N GLY A 227 -10.90 5.99 -10.57
CA GLY A 227 -11.54 5.17 -9.57
C GLY A 227 -10.77 3.91 -9.18
N LEU A 228 -10.25 3.17 -10.16
CA LEU A 228 -9.41 2.00 -9.89
C LEU A 228 -8.13 2.38 -9.13
N ILE A 229 -7.47 3.45 -9.55
CA ILE A 229 -6.27 3.97 -8.88
C ILE A 229 -6.60 4.39 -7.45
N TYR A 230 -7.68 5.15 -7.24
CA TYR A 230 -8.11 5.56 -5.90
C TYR A 230 -8.46 4.37 -5.00
N GLY A 231 -9.18 3.38 -5.54
CA GLY A 231 -9.46 2.12 -4.84
C GLY A 231 -8.18 1.40 -4.42
N GLY A 232 -7.21 1.26 -5.32
CA GLY A 232 -5.89 0.70 -5.04
C GLY A 232 -5.12 1.49 -3.97
N ILE A 233 -5.20 2.83 -3.99
CA ILE A 233 -4.62 3.69 -2.96
C ILE A 233 -5.27 3.45 -1.61
N CYS A 234 -6.60 3.42 -1.53
CA CYS A 234 -7.33 3.16 -0.28
C CYS A 234 -7.00 1.78 0.32
N GLU A 235 -6.97 0.74 -0.52
CA GLU A 235 -6.58 -0.61 -0.10
C GLU A 235 -5.11 -0.68 0.35
N SER A 236 -4.21 0.01 -0.34
CA SER A 236 -2.80 0.13 0.03
C SER A 236 -2.61 0.82 1.37
N VAL A 237 -3.31 1.93 1.61
CA VAL A 237 -3.28 2.64 2.90
C VAL A 237 -3.81 1.75 4.03
N ALA A 238 -4.92 1.03 3.80
CA ALA A 238 -5.46 0.09 4.78
C ALA A 238 -4.46 -1.05 5.07
N SER A 239 -3.83 -1.60 4.03
CA SER A 239 -2.81 -2.65 4.15
C SER A 239 -1.56 -2.18 4.89
N GLU A 240 -1.06 -0.99 4.60
CA GLU A 240 0.07 -0.37 5.31
C GLU A 240 -0.24 -0.18 6.80
N LEU A 241 -1.44 0.31 7.13
CA LEU A 241 -1.85 0.54 8.52
C LEU A 241 -2.05 -0.78 9.28
N ALA A 242 -2.57 -1.82 8.64
CA ALA A 242 -2.68 -3.15 9.21
C ALA A 242 -1.29 -3.76 9.48
N ALA A 243 -0.40 -3.73 8.50
CA ALA A 243 0.97 -4.21 8.64
C ALA A 243 1.74 -3.45 9.74
N ARG A 244 1.55 -2.13 9.81
CA ARG A 244 2.14 -1.29 10.87
C ARG A 244 1.59 -1.66 12.23
N ARG A 245 0.27 -1.84 12.39
CA ARG A 245 -0.34 -2.26 13.64
C ARG A 245 0.29 -3.56 14.13
N THR A 246 0.32 -4.60 13.30
CA THR A 246 0.89 -5.91 13.66
C THR A 246 2.39 -5.82 13.99
N ALA A 247 3.16 -5.01 13.24
CA ALA A 247 4.57 -4.81 13.52
C ALA A 247 4.81 -4.07 14.85
N MET A 248 3.96 -3.11 15.21
CA MET A 248 4.06 -2.38 16.47
C MET A 248 3.59 -3.24 17.67
N GLU A 249 2.55 -4.06 17.49
CA GLU A 249 2.11 -5.05 18.47
C GLU A 249 3.23 -6.04 18.81
N ALA A 250 3.87 -6.61 17.80
CA ALA A 250 5.02 -7.50 17.98
C ALA A 250 6.22 -6.79 18.66
N ALA A 251 6.50 -5.55 18.26
CA ALA A 251 7.57 -4.76 18.85
C ALA A 251 7.29 -4.43 20.33
N THR A 252 6.04 -4.18 20.72
CA THR A 252 5.62 -3.96 22.09
C THR A 252 5.80 -5.22 22.93
N GLY A 253 5.36 -6.38 22.45
CA GLY A 253 5.57 -7.67 23.14
C GLY A 253 7.06 -8.00 23.33
N ASN A 254 7.88 -7.83 22.29
CA ASN A 254 9.33 -8.03 22.41
C ASN A 254 9.98 -7.08 23.42
N ALA A 255 9.47 -5.84 23.54
CA ALA A 255 9.97 -4.89 24.51
C ALA A 255 9.58 -5.30 25.95
N GLU A 256 8.37 -5.82 26.18
CA GLU A 256 7.92 -6.37 27.48
C GLU A 256 8.82 -7.53 27.91
N GLU A 257 9.06 -8.51 27.06
CA GLU A 257 9.96 -9.63 27.35
C GLU A 257 11.39 -9.15 27.68
N MET A 258 11.90 -8.17 26.93
CA MET A 258 13.22 -7.61 27.18
C MET A 258 13.30 -6.89 28.55
N ILE A 259 12.26 -6.18 28.96
CA ILE A 259 12.17 -5.54 30.28
C ILE A 259 12.20 -6.59 31.39
N GLU A 260 11.47 -7.68 31.27
CA GLU A 260 11.48 -8.79 32.24
C GLU A 260 12.88 -9.39 32.39
N GLN A 261 13.52 -9.70 31.26
CA GLN A 261 14.90 -10.25 31.28
C GLN A 261 15.90 -9.28 31.91
N LEU A 262 15.82 -8.00 31.58
CA LEU A 262 16.68 -6.96 32.14
C LEU A 262 16.44 -6.79 33.65
N ASN A 263 15.20 -6.88 34.12
CA ASN A 263 14.85 -6.82 35.55
C ASN A 263 15.42 -8.03 36.32
N LEU A 264 15.31 -9.24 35.77
CA LEU A 264 15.93 -10.42 36.36
C LEU A 264 17.45 -10.27 36.46
N TYR A 265 18.09 -9.80 35.40
CA TYR A 265 19.53 -9.55 35.38
C TYR A 265 19.93 -8.46 36.42
N TYR A 266 19.19 -7.36 36.48
CA TYR A 266 19.40 -6.29 37.44
C TYR A 266 19.30 -6.80 38.92
N ASN A 267 18.28 -7.58 39.20
CA ASN A 267 18.08 -8.13 40.56
C ASN A 267 19.20 -9.09 40.96
N ARG A 268 19.65 -9.98 40.04
CA ARG A 268 20.80 -10.88 40.28
C ARG A 268 22.10 -10.08 40.53
N ALA A 269 22.37 -9.08 39.67
CA ALA A 269 23.54 -8.23 39.82
C ALA A 269 23.51 -7.43 41.15
N ARG A 270 22.35 -6.95 41.52
CA ARG A 270 22.14 -6.25 42.83
C ARG A 270 22.42 -7.16 44.01
N GLN A 271 21.86 -8.38 44.01
CA GLN A 271 22.11 -9.36 45.09
C GLN A 271 23.58 -9.72 45.16
N ALA A 272 24.26 -9.96 44.04
CA ALA A 272 25.68 -10.25 44.02
C ALA A 272 26.54 -9.08 44.55
N SER A 273 26.18 -7.81 44.22
CA SER A 273 26.85 -6.62 44.71
C SER A 273 26.71 -6.48 46.24
N ILE A 274 25.46 -6.66 46.75
CA ILE A 274 25.18 -6.61 48.19
C ILE A 274 25.97 -7.70 48.96
N THR A 275 25.96 -8.94 48.43
CA THR A 275 26.69 -10.05 49.02
C THR A 275 28.17 -9.76 49.06
N GLN A 276 28.75 -9.22 47.97
CA GLN A 276 30.14 -8.83 47.91
C GLN A 276 30.47 -7.74 48.92
N GLU A 277 29.68 -6.68 49.03
CA GLU A 277 29.85 -5.59 50.00
C GLU A 277 29.83 -6.12 51.46
N ILE A 278 28.85 -7.03 51.77
CA ILE A 278 28.79 -7.67 53.08
C ILE A 278 30.04 -8.52 53.35
N THR A 279 30.50 -9.31 52.37
CA THR A 279 31.72 -10.13 52.51
C THR A 279 32.95 -9.29 52.70
N GLU A 280 33.07 -8.16 51.99
CA GLU A 280 34.19 -7.22 52.14
C GLU A 280 34.20 -6.56 53.54
N ILE A 281 33.02 -6.18 54.08
CA ILE A 281 32.89 -5.61 55.42
C ILE A 281 33.23 -6.64 56.50
N VAL A 282 32.73 -7.88 56.42
CA VAL A 282 33.01 -8.95 57.36
C VAL A 282 34.46 -9.36 57.33
N GLY A 283 35.05 -9.55 56.16
CA GLY A 283 36.44 -9.88 55.98
C GLY A 283 37.41 -8.77 56.47
N GLY A 284 36.97 -7.49 56.32
CA GLY A 284 37.70 -6.36 56.89
C GLY A 284 37.62 -6.28 58.41
N ALA A 285 36.53 -6.74 59.02
CA ALA A 285 36.38 -6.78 60.48
C ALA A 285 37.12 -7.94 61.18
N GLU A 286 37.37 -9.05 60.46
CA GLU A 286 38.14 -10.18 60.97
C GLU A 286 39.67 -9.98 60.80
N GLY A 287 40.09 -8.96 60.03
CA GLY A 287 41.53 -8.63 59.79
C GLY A 287 42.09 -7.53 60.75
N VAL A 288 41.31 -7.04 61.72
CA VAL A 288 41.69 -6.14 62.79
C VAL A 288 41.72 -6.90 64.10
#